data_7ed85c3aec18aad827afdaa9a6f5e15f
#
_entry.id   7ed85c3aec18aad827afdaa9a6f5e15f
#
_cell.length_a   1.000
_cell.length_b   1.000
_cell.length_c   1.000
_cell.angle_alpha   90.00
_cell.angle_beta   90.00
_cell.angle_gamma   90.00
#
_symmetry.space_group_name_H-M   'P 1'
#
loop_
_entity.id
_entity.type
_entity.pdbx_description
1 polymer ?
#
loop_
_entity_poly.entity_id
_entity_poly.type
_entity_poly.pdbx_seq_one_letter_code
_entity_poly.pdbx_strand_id
1 'polypeptide(L)'
;MRRANLLVSYNGEIYNHVQLKEQHQLRCETQSDTEVLLAMYEQYGLACFDMIDGMFAVALYDADKKKLILARDRAGEKPLYISQTKNQLLFASELNTLATMCRLKVDDAAINSYLSTGVFFRSGTPYENVYECPAGCYIEVNTESLETKLTRWFDLSKTAEASDPSFDESALIDQLDSRLHESVKTDCLA
;
A
#
# COMPACT_ATOMS: atom_id res chain seq x y z
N MET A 1 7.90 -3.74 13.60
CA MET A 1 7.29 -3.51 14.96
C MET A 1 6.38 -4.67 15.32
N ARG A 2 6.19 -4.93 16.61
CA ARG A 2 5.28 -5.99 17.10
C ARG A 2 4.31 -5.41 18.12
N ARG A 3 3.03 -5.82 18.06
CA ARG A 3 1.99 -5.50 19.02
C ARG A 3 1.09 -6.73 19.20
N ALA A 4 1.04 -7.28 20.43
CA ALA A 4 0.36 -8.55 20.73
C ALA A 4 0.76 -9.66 19.73
N ASN A 5 -0.19 -10.21 18.96
CA ASN A 5 0.00 -11.26 17.95
C ASN A 5 0.17 -10.70 16.53
N LEU A 6 0.35 -9.37 16.39
CA LEU A 6 0.58 -8.67 15.14
C LEU A 6 2.06 -8.34 14.98
N LEU A 7 2.59 -8.55 13.77
CA LEU A 7 3.94 -8.15 13.37
C LEU A 7 3.85 -7.35 12.08
N VAL A 8 4.51 -6.20 12.02
CA VAL A 8 4.53 -5.38 10.81
C VAL A 8 5.96 -5.05 10.36
N SER A 9 6.18 -5.16 9.05
CA SER A 9 7.26 -4.50 8.31
C SER A 9 6.61 -3.40 7.48
N TYR A 10 7.14 -2.19 7.58
CA TYR A 10 6.51 -0.99 7.05
C TYR A 10 7.55 -0.09 6.38
N ASN A 11 7.24 0.37 5.20
CA ASN A 11 8.00 1.36 4.45
C ASN A 11 7.04 2.47 4.03
N GLY A 12 7.11 3.62 4.68
CA GLY A 12 6.20 4.72 4.39
C GLY A 12 6.01 5.68 5.53
N GLU A 13 4.94 6.46 5.45
CA GLU A 13 4.56 7.47 6.41
C GLU A 13 3.03 7.63 6.41
N ILE A 14 2.42 7.63 7.61
CA ILE A 14 0.98 7.87 7.78
C ILE A 14 0.80 9.30 8.27
N TYR A 15 0.39 10.17 7.39
CA TYR A 15 0.27 11.61 7.64
C TYR A 15 -0.76 11.95 8.73
N ASN A 16 -1.86 11.24 8.75
CA ASN A 16 -2.95 11.48 9.70
C ASN A 16 -2.86 10.65 10.99
N HIS A 17 -1.70 10.07 11.33
CA HIS A 17 -1.55 9.17 12.47
C HIS A 17 -1.92 9.81 13.84
N VAL A 18 -1.59 11.08 14.04
CA VAL A 18 -1.95 11.82 15.27
C VAL A 18 -3.46 11.96 15.39
N GLN A 19 -4.13 12.35 14.30
CA GLN A 19 -5.58 12.50 14.26
C GLN A 19 -6.29 11.15 14.49
N LEU A 20 -5.81 10.07 13.85
CA LEU A 20 -6.35 8.72 14.05
C LEU A 20 -6.22 8.27 15.51
N LYS A 21 -5.06 8.54 16.14
CA LYS A 21 -4.81 8.19 17.54
C LYS A 21 -5.83 8.88 18.47
N GLU A 22 -6.11 10.15 18.25
CA GLU A 22 -7.05 10.94 19.05
C GLU A 22 -8.51 10.54 18.78
N GLN A 23 -8.93 10.51 17.52
CA GLN A 23 -10.31 10.23 17.13
C GLN A 23 -10.77 8.83 17.54
N HIS A 24 -9.88 7.84 17.45
CA HIS A 24 -10.20 6.44 17.78
C HIS A 24 -9.74 6.04 19.18
N GLN A 25 -9.21 7.00 19.98
CA GLN A 25 -8.74 6.78 21.36
C GLN A 25 -7.77 5.60 21.46
N LEU A 26 -6.86 5.50 20.49
CA LEU A 26 -5.93 4.38 20.38
C LEU A 26 -4.92 4.39 21.53
N ARG A 27 -4.75 3.22 22.16
CA ARG A 27 -3.73 3.05 23.20
C ARG A 27 -2.39 2.73 22.54
N CYS A 28 -1.55 3.74 22.35
CA CYS A 28 -0.20 3.62 21.81
C CYS A 28 0.82 4.00 22.88
N GLU A 29 1.90 3.25 22.97
CA GLU A 29 3.02 3.51 23.90
C GLU A 29 4.00 4.53 23.33
N THR A 30 4.07 4.63 22.01
CA THR A 30 4.98 5.53 21.28
C THR A 30 4.21 6.60 20.49
N GLN A 31 4.96 7.46 19.81
CA GLN A 31 4.43 8.42 18.84
C GLN A 31 4.55 7.92 17.39
N SER A 32 4.95 6.66 17.19
CA SER A 32 5.18 6.11 15.86
C SER A 32 3.87 5.86 15.12
N ASP A 33 3.80 6.30 13.88
CA ASP A 33 2.74 6.00 12.92
C ASP A 33 2.57 4.49 12.70
N THR A 34 3.67 3.74 12.73
CA THR A 34 3.67 2.27 12.63
C THR A 34 2.89 1.62 13.78
N GLU A 35 2.95 2.17 14.99
CA GLU A 35 2.16 1.67 16.12
C GLU A 35 0.68 2.01 15.95
N VAL A 36 0.39 3.19 15.43
CA VAL A 36 -0.98 3.61 15.09
C VAL A 36 -1.57 2.67 14.04
N LEU A 37 -0.81 2.30 13.00
CA LEU A 37 -1.24 1.31 12.00
C LEU A 37 -1.64 -0.02 12.66
N LEU A 38 -0.80 -0.55 13.56
CA LEU A 38 -1.10 -1.80 14.27
C LEU A 38 -2.34 -1.68 15.15
N ALA A 39 -2.51 -0.56 15.87
CA ALA A 39 -3.68 -0.31 16.71
C ALA A 39 -4.97 -0.15 15.87
N MET A 40 -4.90 0.52 14.73
CA MET A 40 -6.00 0.64 13.78
C MET A 40 -6.38 -0.73 13.21
N TYR A 41 -5.41 -1.56 12.81
CA TYR A 41 -5.69 -2.91 12.35
C TYR A 41 -6.29 -3.80 13.45
N GLU A 42 -5.81 -3.70 14.69
CA GLU A 42 -6.36 -4.43 15.84
C GLU A 42 -7.84 -4.09 16.06
N GLN A 43 -8.23 -2.82 15.90
CA GLN A 43 -9.58 -2.33 16.15
C GLN A 43 -10.53 -2.53 14.95
N TYR A 44 -10.06 -2.31 13.73
CA TYR A 44 -10.89 -2.24 12.52
C TYR A 44 -10.57 -3.32 11.48
N GLY A 45 -9.54 -4.13 11.69
CA GLY A 45 -9.08 -5.09 10.69
C GLY A 45 -8.67 -4.39 9.38
N LEU A 46 -9.02 -5.01 8.26
CA LEU A 46 -8.66 -4.49 6.92
C LEU A 46 -9.34 -3.15 6.56
N ALA A 47 -10.45 -2.80 7.23
CA ALA A 47 -11.11 -1.51 7.02
C ALA A 47 -10.24 -0.31 7.49
N CYS A 48 -9.18 -0.54 8.25
CA CYS A 48 -8.25 0.51 8.65
C CYS A 48 -7.60 1.21 7.45
N PHE A 49 -7.39 0.51 6.32
CA PHE A 49 -6.76 1.11 5.13
C PHE A 49 -7.59 2.23 4.50
N ASP A 50 -8.91 2.19 4.62
CA ASP A 50 -9.81 3.27 4.13
C ASP A 50 -9.62 4.58 4.91
N MET A 51 -9.18 4.49 6.18
CA MET A 51 -9.06 5.61 7.11
C MET A 51 -7.66 6.23 7.10
N ILE A 52 -6.65 5.47 6.63
CA ILE A 52 -5.27 5.90 6.62
C ILE A 52 -5.03 6.83 5.42
N ASP A 53 -4.37 7.96 5.70
CA ASP A 53 -3.85 8.88 4.70
C ASP A 53 -2.33 8.90 4.81
N GLY A 54 -1.64 8.64 3.66
CA GLY A 54 -0.20 8.52 3.63
C GLY A 54 0.32 7.69 2.47
N MET A 55 1.63 7.61 2.38
CA MET A 55 2.35 6.79 1.41
C MET A 55 2.91 5.55 2.11
N PHE A 56 2.58 4.34 1.63
CA PHE A 56 3.03 3.13 2.33
C PHE A 56 3.10 1.86 1.48
N ALA A 57 4.03 1.00 1.88
CA ALA A 57 4.05 -0.42 1.60
C ALA A 57 4.09 -1.18 2.93
N VAL A 58 3.12 -2.03 3.18
CA VAL A 58 2.90 -2.74 4.44
C VAL A 58 2.96 -4.23 4.23
N ALA A 59 3.69 -4.92 5.10
CA ALA A 59 3.56 -6.36 5.31
C ALA A 59 3.18 -6.61 6.78
N LEU A 60 1.93 -6.96 7.02
CA LEU A 60 1.37 -7.18 8.36
C LEU A 60 1.02 -8.66 8.54
N TYR A 61 1.64 -9.31 9.50
CA TYR A 61 1.33 -10.68 9.87
C TYR A 61 0.43 -10.72 11.11
N ASP A 62 -0.72 -11.37 10.97
CA ASP A 62 -1.69 -11.65 12.03
C ASP A 62 -1.56 -13.12 12.40
N ALA A 63 -0.94 -13.40 13.55
CA ALA A 63 -0.67 -14.77 13.98
C ALA A 63 -1.94 -15.52 14.39
N ASP A 64 -2.95 -14.83 14.93
CA ASP A 64 -4.21 -15.46 15.32
C ASP A 64 -5.02 -15.93 14.10
N LYS A 65 -4.99 -15.14 13.02
CA LYS A 65 -5.67 -15.47 11.77
C LYS A 65 -4.80 -16.29 10.81
N LYS A 66 -3.50 -16.46 11.12
CA LYS A 66 -2.50 -17.08 10.23
C LYS A 66 -2.50 -16.42 8.84
N LYS A 67 -2.57 -15.10 8.81
CA LYS A 67 -2.63 -14.30 7.59
C LYS A 67 -1.47 -13.33 7.51
N LEU A 68 -0.91 -13.20 6.32
CA LEU A 68 -0.04 -12.08 5.95
C LEU A 68 -0.84 -11.16 5.04
N ILE A 69 -0.88 -9.88 5.37
CA ILE A 69 -1.49 -8.83 4.58
C ILE A 69 -0.37 -8.00 3.95
N LEU A 70 -0.36 -7.94 2.63
CA LEU A 70 0.54 -7.09 1.85
C LEU A 70 -0.30 -5.96 1.26
N ALA A 71 -0.11 -4.73 1.74
CA ALA A 71 -0.93 -3.59 1.34
C ALA A 71 -0.07 -2.46 0.79
N ARG A 72 -0.63 -1.71 -0.19
CA ARG A 72 0.00 -0.57 -0.83
C ARG A 72 -0.92 0.63 -0.81
N ASP A 73 -0.36 1.83 -0.67
CA ASP A 73 -1.08 3.09 -0.61
C ASP A 73 -1.93 3.37 -1.86
N ARG A 74 -2.78 4.41 -1.78
CA ARG A 74 -3.76 4.78 -2.81
C ARG A 74 -3.15 5.05 -4.17
N ALA A 75 -2.01 5.75 -4.21
CA ALA A 75 -1.32 6.14 -5.44
C ALA A 75 -0.24 5.14 -5.87
N GLY A 76 0.16 4.22 -4.97
CA GLY A 76 1.27 3.30 -5.20
C GLY A 76 2.64 3.99 -5.13
N GLU A 77 2.78 4.96 -4.25
CA GLU A 77 4.01 5.73 -4.09
C GLU A 77 5.16 4.88 -3.55
N LYS A 78 4.86 4.03 -2.55
CA LYS A 78 5.87 3.11 -2.04
C LYS A 78 5.81 1.79 -2.81
N PRO A 79 6.95 1.29 -3.30
CA PRO A 79 6.99 0.03 -4.05
C PRO A 79 6.82 -1.18 -3.13
N LEU A 80 6.11 -2.20 -3.63
CA LEU A 80 5.93 -3.49 -2.97
C LEU A 80 5.91 -4.59 -4.02
N TYR A 81 7.03 -5.29 -4.17
CA TYR A 81 7.20 -6.41 -5.10
C TYR A 81 6.96 -7.74 -4.41
N ILE A 82 6.32 -8.66 -5.13
CA ILE A 82 5.95 -9.98 -4.63
C ILE A 82 6.43 -11.02 -5.63
N SER A 83 7.17 -12.01 -5.14
CA SER A 83 7.52 -13.22 -5.87
C SER A 83 6.77 -14.39 -5.29
N GLN A 84 5.95 -15.06 -6.11
CA GLN A 84 5.14 -16.18 -5.65
C GLN A 84 5.36 -17.43 -6.49
N THR A 85 5.64 -18.52 -5.83
CA THR A 85 5.71 -19.86 -6.37
C THR A 85 4.75 -20.78 -5.59
N LYS A 86 4.64 -22.06 -5.98
CA LYS A 86 3.81 -23.03 -5.25
C LYS A 86 4.19 -23.18 -3.77
N ASN A 87 5.47 -23.02 -3.43
CA ASN A 87 6.00 -23.37 -2.12
C ASN A 87 6.55 -22.17 -1.35
N GLN A 88 6.56 -20.99 -1.96
CA GLN A 88 7.20 -19.81 -1.37
C GLN A 88 6.52 -18.53 -1.85
N LEU A 89 6.37 -17.59 -0.92
CA LEU A 89 6.03 -16.20 -1.21
C LEU A 89 7.09 -15.31 -0.56
N LEU A 90 7.71 -14.45 -1.36
CA LEU A 90 8.66 -13.45 -0.92
C LEU A 90 8.11 -12.07 -1.28
N PHE A 91 8.47 -11.07 -0.49
CA PHE A 91 8.11 -9.68 -0.76
C PHE A 91 9.25 -8.74 -0.37
N ALA A 92 9.38 -7.62 -1.08
CA ALA A 92 10.36 -6.58 -0.78
C ALA A 92 9.95 -5.25 -1.43
N SER A 93 10.52 -4.16 -0.93
CA SER A 93 10.38 -2.84 -1.57
C SER A 93 11.24 -2.67 -2.81
N GLU A 94 12.24 -3.56 -3.03
CA GLU A 94 13.15 -3.48 -4.18
C GLU A 94 13.29 -4.83 -4.88
N LEU A 95 13.28 -4.82 -6.21
CA LEU A 95 13.49 -6.02 -7.04
C LEU A 95 14.86 -6.67 -6.82
N ASN A 96 15.91 -5.86 -6.60
CA ASN A 96 17.25 -6.36 -6.33
C ASN A 96 17.29 -7.19 -5.05
N THR A 97 16.52 -6.81 -4.04
CA THR A 97 16.40 -7.58 -2.79
C THR A 97 15.81 -8.97 -3.06
N LEU A 98 14.74 -9.06 -3.86
CA LEU A 98 14.18 -10.37 -4.25
C LEU A 98 15.19 -11.20 -5.03
N ALA A 99 15.97 -10.58 -5.92
CA ALA A 99 17.01 -11.27 -6.72
C ALA A 99 18.14 -11.85 -5.85
N THR A 100 18.40 -11.29 -4.67
CA THR A 100 19.36 -11.86 -3.71
C THR A 100 18.78 -13.02 -2.89
N MET A 101 17.46 -13.04 -2.70
CA MET A 101 16.77 -14.06 -1.90
C MET A 101 16.42 -15.30 -2.69
N CYS A 102 16.23 -15.19 -4.01
CA CYS A 102 15.91 -16.31 -4.88
C CYS A 102 16.43 -16.07 -6.30
N ARG A 103 16.57 -17.17 -7.05
CA ARG A 103 16.96 -17.08 -8.47
C ARG A 103 15.74 -16.65 -9.30
N LEU A 104 15.70 -15.38 -9.69
CA LEU A 104 14.70 -14.86 -10.59
C LEU A 104 15.01 -15.25 -12.03
N LYS A 105 13.97 -15.55 -12.82
CA LYS A 105 14.05 -15.82 -14.24
C LYS A 105 13.52 -14.61 -14.99
N VAL A 106 14.27 -14.14 -16.00
CA VAL A 106 13.87 -13.02 -16.84
C VAL A 106 12.65 -13.41 -17.69
N ASP A 107 11.68 -12.51 -17.78
CA ASP A 107 10.53 -12.59 -18.68
C ASP A 107 10.86 -11.82 -19.98
N ASP A 108 11.22 -12.55 -21.02
CA ASP A 108 11.59 -11.98 -22.32
C ASP A 108 10.43 -11.18 -22.95
N ALA A 109 9.18 -11.58 -22.72
CA ALA A 109 8.01 -10.87 -23.23
C ALA A 109 7.83 -9.52 -22.51
N ALA A 110 8.04 -9.47 -21.20
CA ALA A 110 8.00 -8.23 -20.42
C ALA A 110 9.14 -7.28 -20.83
N ILE A 111 10.35 -7.81 -21.06
CA ILE A 111 11.49 -7.02 -21.56
C ILE A 111 11.20 -6.44 -22.94
N ASN A 112 10.69 -7.24 -23.89
CA ASN A 112 10.35 -6.76 -25.23
C ASN A 112 9.26 -5.68 -25.20
N SER A 113 8.27 -5.84 -24.33
CA SER A 113 7.22 -4.82 -24.10
C SER A 113 7.82 -3.53 -23.55
N TYR A 114 8.70 -3.62 -22.55
CA TYR A 114 9.39 -2.47 -21.99
C TYR A 114 10.26 -1.73 -23.03
N LEU A 115 11.04 -2.46 -23.85
CA LEU A 115 11.85 -1.86 -24.89
C LEU A 115 11.02 -1.10 -25.93
N SER A 116 9.78 -1.52 -26.15
CA SER A 116 8.88 -0.87 -27.11
C SER A 116 8.12 0.33 -26.53
N THR A 117 7.87 0.36 -25.22
CA THR A 117 6.94 1.30 -24.59
C THR A 117 7.55 2.14 -23.48
N GLY A 118 8.71 1.72 -22.95
CA GLY A 118 9.39 2.37 -21.83
C GLY A 118 8.79 2.05 -20.45
N VAL A 119 7.74 1.20 -20.36
CA VAL A 119 7.06 0.88 -19.10
C VAL A 119 6.73 -0.61 -18.99
N PHE A 120 6.68 -1.12 -17.75
CA PHE A 120 6.07 -2.40 -17.46
C PHE A 120 4.59 -2.20 -17.16
N PHE A 121 3.71 -2.89 -17.91
CA PHE A 121 2.25 -2.73 -17.74
C PHE A 121 1.70 -3.60 -16.62
N ARG A 122 0.57 -3.15 -16.01
CA ARG A 122 -0.27 -3.95 -15.11
C ARG A 122 0.50 -4.61 -13.95
N SER A 123 1.27 -3.86 -13.22
CA SER A 123 2.09 -4.41 -12.12
C SER A 123 3.16 -5.43 -12.57
N GLY A 124 3.47 -5.46 -13.87
CA GLY A 124 4.52 -6.31 -14.43
C GLY A 124 5.90 -5.90 -13.95
N THR A 125 6.82 -6.86 -13.98
CA THR A 125 8.24 -6.67 -13.69
C THR A 125 9.07 -7.35 -14.80
N PRO A 126 10.39 -7.16 -14.85
CA PRO A 126 11.24 -7.88 -15.80
C PRO A 126 11.40 -9.38 -15.49
N TYR A 127 10.71 -9.91 -14.47
CA TYR A 127 10.91 -11.29 -14.02
C TYR A 127 9.62 -12.09 -14.00
N GLU A 128 9.72 -13.39 -14.36
CA GLU A 128 8.62 -14.34 -14.25
C GLU A 128 8.21 -14.54 -12.80
N ASN A 129 6.88 -14.62 -12.56
CA ASN A 129 6.29 -14.82 -11.23
C ASN A 129 6.66 -13.74 -10.19
N VAL A 130 7.05 -12.56 -10.67
CA VAL A 130 7.27 -11.38 -9.84
C VAL A 130 6.37 -10.27 -10.33
N TYR A 131 5.62 -9.68 -9.42
CA TYR A 131 4.69 -8.58 -9.72
C TYR A 131 4.72 -7.53 -8.61
N GLU A 132 4.33 -6.34 -8.96
CA GLU A 132 4.15 -5.24 -8.02
C GLU A 132 2.72 -5.27 -7.45
N CYS A 133 2.56 -5.09 -6.14
CA CYS A 133 1.23 -4.93 -5.55
C CYS A 133 0.55 -3.71 -6.19
N PRO A 134 -0.65 -3.83 -6.76
CA PRO A 134 -1.33 -2.69 -7.37
C PRO A 134 -1.64 -1.59 -6.36
N ALA A 135 -1.61 -0.32 -6.80
CA ALA A 135 -2.01 0.82 -6.01
C ALA A 135 -3.43 0.66 -5.45
N GLY A 136 -3.67 1.11 -4.22
CA GLY A 136 -4.96 1.02 -3.56
C GLY A 136 -5.45 -0.41 -3.34
N CYS A 137 -4.55 -1.37 -3.25
CA CYS A 137 -4.89 -2.78 -3.06
C CYS A 137 -4.20 -3.37 -1.82
N TYR A 138 -4.79 -4.44 -1.31
CA TYR A 138 -4.10 -5.36 -0.42
C TYR A 138 -4.26 -6.79 -0.90
N ILE A 139 -3.29 -7.62 -0.54
CA ILE A 139 -3.27 -9.06 -0.79
C ILE A 139 -3.29 -9.77 0.55
N GLU A 140 -4.33 -10.54 0.80
CA GLU A 140 -4.39 -11.49 1.91
C GLU A 140 -3.70 -12.78 1.48
N VAL A 141 -2.74 -13.25 2.27
CA VAL A 141 -2.03 -14.51 2.07
C VAL A 141 -2.33 -15.43 3.25
N ASN A 142 -2.86 -16.61 2.99
CA ASN A 142 -2.91 -17.67 4.00
C ASN A 142 -1.50 -18.25 4.18
N THR A 143 -0.93 -18.16 5.40
CA THR A 143 0.47 -18.55 5.62
C THR A 143 0.72 -20.06 5.66
N GLU A 144 -0.34 -20.88 5.68
CA GLU A 144 -0.23 -22.34 5.63
C GLU A 144 -0.37 -22.89 4.21
N SER A 145 -1.34 -22.35 3.43
CA SER A 145 -1.60 -22.80 2.05
C SER A 145 -0.90 -21.96 0.98
N LEU A 146 -0.44 -20.76 1.31
CA LEU A 146 0.05 -19.73 0.40
C LEU A 146 -0.99 -19.26 -0.63
N GLU A 147 -2.27 -19.58 -0.41
CA GLU A 147 -3.35 -19.02 -1.21
C GLU A 147 -3.45 -17.50 -1.00
N THR A 148 -3.65 -16.79 -2.11
CA THR A 148 -3.70 -15.33 -2.10
C THR A 148 -5.05 -14.82 -2.59
N LYS A 149 -5.50 -13.70 -1.99
CA LYS A 149 -6.69 -12.97 -2.41
C LYS A 149 -6.35 -11.48 -2.53
N LEU A 150 -6.41 -10.97 -3.76
CA LEU A 150 -6.29 -9.53 -4.03
C LEU A 150 -7.63 -8.83 -3.79
N THR A 151 -7.59 -7.72 -3.07
CA THR A 151 -8.74 -6.83 -2.86
C THR A 151 -8.32 -5.39 -3.12
N ARG A 152 -9.11 -4.68 -3.95
CA ARG A 152 -8.96 -3.24 -4.15
C ARG A 152 -9.79 -2.53 -3.09
N TRP A 153 -9.12 -1.75 -2.23
CA TRP A 153 -9.76 -0.95 -1.19
C TRP A 153 -9.95 0.50 -1.62
N PHE A 154 -9.13 1.02 -2.54
CA PHE A 154 -9.28 2.37 -3.08
C PHE A 154 -9.38 2.34 -4.60
N ASP A 155 -10.35 3.08 -5.16
CA ASP A 155 -10.57 3.20 -6.59
C ASP A 155 -10.94 4.64 -6.96
N LEU A 156 -10.00 5.36 -7.56
CA LEU A 156 -10.17 6.75 -7.95
C LEU A 156 -11.34 6.95 -8.95
N SER A 157 -11.63 5.95 -9.79
CA SER A 157 -12.73 6.07 -10.77
C SER A 157 -14.09 6.22 -10.10
N LYS A 158 -14.26 5.62 -8.92
CA LYS A 158 -15.52 5.74 -8.16
C LYS A 158 -15.73 7.12 -7.52
N THR A 159 -14.64 7.85 -7.27
CA THR A 159 -14.70 9.23 -6.75
C THR A 159 -14.98 10.26 -7.85
N ALA A 160 -14.61 9.96 -9.09
CA ALA A 160 -14.80 10.86 -10.24
C ALA A 160 -16.25 10.92 -10.78
N GLU A 161 -17.09 9.93 -10.46
CA GLU A 161 -18.48 9.86 -10.93
C GLU A 161 -19.42 10.90 -10.27
N ALA A 162 -18.97 11.60 -9.23
CA ALA A 162 -19.75 12.60 -8.49
C ALA A 162 -19.48 14.05 -8.93
N SER A 163 -18.92 14.29 -10.12
CA SER A 163 -18.62 15.66 -10.57
C SER A 163 -19.87 16.40 -11.01
N ASP A 164 -20.12 17.57 -10.41
CA ASP A 164 -21.13 18.54 -10.84
C ASP A 164 -20.69 19.13 -12.20
N PRO A 165 -21.54 19.08 -13.26
CA PRO A 165 -21.22 19.65 -14.55
C PRO A 165 -21.21 21.19 -14.57
N SER A 166 -21.73 21.87 -13.55
CA SER A 166 -21.67 23.32 -13.40
C SER A 166 -20.45 23.75 -12.62
N PHE A 167 -19.34 24.07 -13.29
CA PHE A 167 -18.17 24.55 -12.58
C PHE A 167 -17.81 26.00 -12.98
N ASP A 168 -17.38 26.77 -11.96
CA ASP A 168 -16.70 28.04 -12.13
C ASP A 168 -15.19 27.78 -12.11
N GLU A 169 -14.50 28.08 -13.21
CA GLU A 169 -13.06 27.86 -13.36
C GLU A 169 -12.26 28.57 -12.27
N SER A 170 -12.63 29.83 -11.94
CA SER A 170 -11.95 30.60 -10.88
C SER A 170 -12.08 29.93 -9.52
N ALA A 171 -13.27 29.47 -9.18
CA ALA A 171 -13.51 28.77 -7.92
C ALA A 171 -12.76 27.43 -7.84
N LEU A 172 -12.60 26.73 -8.98
CA LEU A 172 -11.80 25.50 -9.03
C LEU A 172 -10.31 25.75 -8.84
N ILE A 173 -9.77 26.83 -9.43
CA ILE A 173 -8.38 27.21 -9.25
C ILE A 173 -8.10 27.53 -7.77
N ASP A 174 -8.98 28.29 -7.10
CA ASP A 174 -8.84 28.61 -5.68
C ASP A 174 -8.92 27.36 -4.79
N GLN A 175 -9.82 26.43 -5.12
CA GLN A 175 -9.92 25.15 -4.42
C GLN A 175 -8.68 24.27 -4.63
N LEU A 176 -8.14 24.21 -5.85
CA LEU A 176 -6.93 23.46 -6.15
C LEU A 176 -5.74 24.03 -5.39
N ASP A 177 -5.56 25.35 -5.41
CA ASP A 177 -4.50 26.04 -4.69
C ASP A 177 -4.56 25.74 -3.17
N SER A 178 -5.76 25.88 -2.59
CA SER A 178 -6.00 25.56 -1.19
C SER A 178 -5.66 24.11 -0.84
N ARG A 179 -6.09 23.14 -1.67
CA ARG A 179 -5.81 21.72 -1.45
C ARG A 179 -4.33 21.39 -1.61
N LEU A 180 -3.63 21.99 -2.57
CA LEU A 180 -2.19 21.83 -2.74
C LEU A 180 -1.42 22.36 -1.53
N HIS A 181 -1.77 23.54 -1.02
CA HIS A 181 -1.17 24.09 0.19
C HIS A 181 -1.42 23.20 1.42
N GLU A 182 -2.62 22.66 1.59
CA GLU A 182 -2.95 21.76 2.68
C GLU A 182 -2.16 20.44 2.58
N SER A 183 -2.06 19.84 1.39
CA SER A 183 -1.29 18.62 1.15
C SER A 183 0.18 18.81 1.50
N VAL A 184 0.82 19.85 0.94
CA VAL A 184 2.24 20.16 1.22
C VAL A 184 2.47 20.42 2.72
N LYS A 185 1.56 21.12 3.39
CA LYS A 185 1.66 21.36 4.83
C LYS A 185 1.57 20.05 5.64
N THR A 186 0.70 19.14 5.24
CA THR A 186 0.55 17.84 5.90
C THR A 186 1.81 17.00 5.75
N ASP A 187 2.37 16.94 4.54
CA ASP A 187 3.63 16.22 4.25
C ASP A 187 4.83 16.78 5.03
N CYS A 188 4.87 18.10 5.25
CA CYS A 188 5.96 18.74 5.99
C CYS A 188 5.88 18.55 7.52
N LEU A 189 4.75 18.11 8.05
CA LEU A 189 4.50 17.94 9.49
C LEU A 189 4.51 16.48 9.95
N ALA A 190 4.61 15.55 9.01
CA ALA A 190 4.60 14.11 9.26
C ALA A 190 5.96 13.55 9.67
#